data_9698eb5c47dddbd1a5a33d11a36c342d
#
_entry.id   9698eb5c47dddbd1a5a33d11a36c342d
#
_cell.length_a   1.000
_cell.length_b   1.000
_cell.length_c   1.000
_cell.angle_alpha   90.00
_cell.angle_beta   90.00
_cell.angle_gamma   90.00
#
_symmetry.space_group_name_H-M   'P 1'
#
loop_
_entity.id
_entity.type
_entity.pdbx_description
1 polymer ?
#
loop_
_entity_poly.entity_id
_entity_poly.type
_entity_poly.pdbx_seq_one_letter_code
_entity_poly.pdbx_strand_id
1 'polypeptide(L)'
;DQVVGGKRVPVHANRGLAGIDGTIATATGIALASQADGAPGVTRVLLGDLAFLHDVGALLLPADEPAPRLQVIVGNDGGGTIFDGLEVAASAPTEDLDRAFYTPQTVGLERLAAAYGWAYSQVTTRSALDQALTSPVTGPQLIEVPLER
;
A
#
# COMPACT_ATOMS: atom_id res chain seq x y z
N ASP A 1 15.98 -0.86 4.48
CA ASP A 1 17.34 -1.31 4.85
C ASP A 1 17.39 -2.00 6.23
N GLN A 2 16.24 -2.19 6.89
CA GLN A 2 16.11 -2.82 8.20
C GLN A 2 15.66 -4.30 8.11
N VAL A 3 15.39 -4.81 6.92
CA VAL A 3 14.86 -6.17 6.74
C VAL A 3 15.98 -7.16 6.44
N VAL A 4 16.13 -8.16 7.29
CA VAL A 4 17.01 -9.30 7.02
C VAL A 4 16.28 -10.28 6.10
N GLY A 5 16.72 -10.38 4.86
CA GLY A 5 16.12 -11.28 3.87
C GLY A 5 16.36 -12.74 4.20
N GLY A 6 15.27 -13.52 4.36
CA GLY A 6 15.34 -14.97 4.56
C GLY A 6 15.35 -15.78 3.26
N LYS A 7 14.82 -15.22 2.17
CA LYS A 7 14.78 -15.84 0.83
C LYS A 7 15.08 -14.77 -0.23
N ARG A 8 15.62 -15.21 -1.36
CA ARG A 8 15.81 -14.33 -2.51
C ARG A 8 14.46 -14.08 -3.18
N VAL A 9 13.90 -12.88 -2.97
CA VAL A 9 12.66 -12.41 -3.61
C VAL A 9 13.02 -11.19 -4.46
N PRO A 10 12.50 -11.06 -5.69
CA PRO A 10 12.62 -9.81 -6.44
C PRO A 10 11.97 -8.66 -5.66
N VAL A 11 12.70 -7.58 -5.46
CA VAL A 11 12.22 -6.39 -4.77
C VAL A 11 12.38 -5.20 -5.70
N HIS A 12 11.30 -4.45 -5.85
CA HIS A 12 11.24 -3.23 -6.65
C HIS A 12 10.87 -2.06 -5.75
N ALA A 13 11.38 -0.89 -6.04
CA ALA A 13 11.01 0.33 -5.32
C ALA A 13 10.91 1.49 -6.31
N ASN A 14 9.82 2.23 -6.25
CA ASN A 14 9.70 3.50 -6.94
C ASN A 14 10.60 4.50 -6.21
N ARG A 15 11.69 4.88 -6.87
CA ARG A 15 12.66 5.79 -6.32
C ARG A 15 13.07 6.78 -7.41
N GLY A 16 12.66 7.98 -7.30
CA GLY A 16 13.01 9.06 -8.21
C GLY A 16 13.11 10.34 -7.40
N LEU A 17 12.23 11.27 -7.66
CA LEU A 17 12.10 12.52 -6.92
C LEU A 17 11.33 12.37 -5.59
N ALA A 18 11.25 11.16 -5.05
CA ALA A 18 10.53 10.81 -3.82
C ALA A 18 9.00 11.10 -3.89
N GLY A 19 8.41 11.03 -5.08
CA GLY A 19 6.95 11.04 -5.25
C GLY A 19 6.29 9.81 -4.64
N ILE A 20 5.04 9.97 -4.20
CA ILE A 20 4.23 8.91 -3.58
C ILE A 20 3.12 8.42 -4.50
N ASP A 21 3.08 8.89 -5.73
CA ASP A 21 2.19 8.49 -6.81
C ASP A 21 2.74 7.29 -7.60
N GLY A 22 1.88 6.60 -8.35
CA GLY A 22 2.24 5.56 -9.30
C GLY A 22 2.72 4.23 -8.70
N THR A 23 2.69 4.04 -7.39
CA THR A 23 3.20 2.80 -6.75
C THR A 23 2.28 1.62 -6.98
N ILE A 24 0.95 1.81 -6.92
CA ILE A 24 -0.04 0.77 -7.19
C ILE A 24 -0.03 0.42 -8.67
N ALA A 25 0.01 1.43 -9.56
CA ALA A 25 0.10 1.22 -11.00
C ALA A 25 1.35 0.40 -11.38
N THR A 26 2.51 0.74 -10.79
CA THR A 26 3.76 -0.01 -10.97
C THR A 26 3.62 -1.46 -10.48
N ALA A 27 3.05 -1.67 -9.29
CA ALA A 27 2.85 -3.00 -8.72
C ALA A 27 1.90 -3.84 -9.58
N THR A 28 0.86 -3.23 -10.15
CA THR A 28 -0.05 -3.88 -11.09
C THR A 28 0.68 -4.33 -12.35
N GLY A 29 1.49 -3.48 -12.94
CA GLY A 29 2.31 -3.83 -14.11
C GLY A 29 3.29 -4.98 -13.82
N ILE A 30 3.96 -4.94 -12.65
CA ILE A 30 4.84 -6.03 -12.20
C ILE A 30 4.05 -7.33 -12.00
N ALA A 31 2.85 -7.25 -11.39
CA ALA A 31 2.01 -8.41 -11.18
C ALA A 31 1.58 -9.07 -12.50
N LEU A 32 1.10 -8.28 -13.44
CA LEU A 32 0.71 -8.75 -14.77
C LEU A 32 1.88 -9.40 -15.51
N ALA A 33 3.03 -8.74 -15.53
CA ALA A 33 4.23 -9.25 -16.20
C ALA A 33 4.77 -10.53 -15.55
N SER A 34 4.84 -10.58 -14.21
CA SER A 34 5.37 -11.75 -13.48
C SER A 34 4.42 -12.95 -13.47
N GLN A 35 3.15 -12.75 -13.75
CA GLN A 35 2.11 -13.77 -13.77
C GLN A 35 1.63 -14.12 -15.20
N ALA A 36 2.29 -13.56 -16.19
CA ALA A 36 2.03 -13.91 -17.58
C ALA A 36 2.13 -15.43 -17.80
N ASP A 37 1.38 -15.94 -18.76
CA ASP A 37 1.32 -17.37 -19.10
C ASP A 37 0.96 -18.29 -17.92
N GLY A 38 0.26 -17.76 -16.92
CA GLY A 38 -0.17 -18.52 -15.74
C GLY A 38 0.93 -18.79 -14.71
N ALA A 39 2.04 -18.07 -14.77
CA ALA A 39 3.13 -18.22 -13.79
C ALA A 39 2.61 -18.03 -12.36
N PRO A 40 3.01 -18.91 -11.41
CA PRO A 40 2.54 -18.83 -10.03
C PRO A 40 3.19 -17.66 -9.30
N GLY A 41 2.52 -17.20 -8.24
CA GLY A 41 3.04 -16.18 -7.33
C GLY A 41 2.03 -15.07 -7.05
N VAL A 42 2.37 -14.28 -6.05
CA VAL A 42 1.60 -13.11 -5.61
C VAL A 42 2.54 -11.92 -5.57
N THR A 43 2.15 -10.84 -6.20
CA THR A 43 2.86 -9.56 -6.05
C THR A 43 2.31 -8.84 -4.82
N ARG A 44 3.21 -8.30 -4.01
CA ARG A 44 2.86 -7.53 -2.82
C ARG A 44 3.47 -6.16 -2.89
N VAL A 45 2.69 -5.14 -2.54
CA VAL A 45 3.17 -3.78 -2.38
C VAL A 45 2.85 -3.30 -0.97
N LEU A 46 3.81 -2.64 -0.35
CA LEU A 46 3.67 -2.01 0.97
C LEU A 46 3.81 -0.51 0.80
N LEU A 47 2.83 0.23 1.30
CA LEU A 47 2.81 1.70 1.22
C LEU A 47 2.02 2.28 2.40
N GLY A 48 2.21 3.58 2.64
CA GLY A 48 1.41 4.35 3.59
C GLY A 48 0.07 4.78 2.97
N ASP A 49 -0.83 5.24 3.83
CA ASP A 49 -2.17 5.69 3.47
C ASP A 49 -2.18 6.86 2.47
N LEU A 50 -1.33 7.88 2.67
CA LEU A 50 -1.23 8.99 1.72
C LEU A 50 -0.72 8.53 0.34
N ALA A 51 0.26 7.64 0.30
CA ALA A 51 0.75 7.08 -0.97
C ALA A 51 -0.34 6.24 -1.66
N PHE A 52 -1.15 5.50 -0.90
CA PHE A 52 -2.31 4.80 -1.42
C PHE A 52 -3.33 5.76 -2.02
N LEU A 53 -3.68 6.83 -1.30
CA LEU A 53 -4.67 7.81 -1.76
C LEU A 53 -4.20 8.61 -2.98
N HIS A 54 -2.90 8.89 -3.09
CA HIS A 54 -2.33 9.55 -4.26
C HIS A 54 -2.39 8.71 -5.54
N ASP A 55 -2.47 7.39 -5.41
CA ASP A 55 -2.52 6.47 -6.56
C ASP A 55 -3.82 5.64 -6.61
N VAL A 56 -4.85 6.08 -5.90
CA VAL A 56 -6.13 5.34 -5.76
C VAL A 56 -6.79 5.05 -7.11
N GLY A 57 -6.61 5.89 -8.12
CA GLY A 57 -7.11 5.66 -9.47
C GLY A 57 -6.55 4.41 -10.12
N ALA A 58 -5.38 3.93 -9.70
CA ALA A 58 -4.78 2.70 -10.19
C ALA A 58 -5.46 1.41 -9.67
N LEU A 59 -6.44 1.52 -8.77
CA LEU A 59 -7.33 0.41 -8.42
C LEU A 59 -8.30 0.05 -9.56
N LEU A 60 -8.49 0.94 -10.52
CA LEU A 60 -9.31 0.65 -11.71
C LEU A 60 -8.58 -0.33 -12.61
N LEU A 61 -9.04 -1.56 -12.62
CA LEU A 61 -8.55 -2.59 -13.53
C LEU A 61 -9.53 -2.71 -14.72
N PRO A 62 -9.02 -2.78 -15.96
CA PRO A 62 -9.86 -3.00 -17.12
C PRO A 62 -10.60 -4.34 -17.03
N ALA A 63 -11.87 -4.37 -17.40
CA ALA A 63 -12.72 -5.57 -17.27
C ALA A 63 -12.32 -6.70 -18.23
N ASP A 64 -11.64 -6.37 -19.30
CA ASP A 64 -11.14 -7.27 -20.35
C ASP A 64 -9.70 -7.75 -20.11
N GLU A 65 -9.05 -7.26 -19.06
CA GLU A 65 -7.70 -7.69 -18.66
C GLU A 65 -7.72 -8.72 -17.54
N PRO A 66 -6.74 -9.62 -17.49
CA PRO A 66 -6.62 -10.56 -16.37
C PRO A 66 -6.44 -9.85 -15.03
N ALA A 67 -7.26 -10.19 -14.05
CA ALA A 67 -7.10 -9.67 -12.70
C ALA A 67 -5.83 -10.26 -12.05
N PRO A 68 -4.83 -9.44 -11.67
CA PRO A 68 -3.60 -9.93 -11.08
C PRO A 68 -3.79 -10.42 -9.64
N ARG A 69 -3.00 -11.41 -9.23
CA ARG A 69 -2.86 -11.76 -7.81
C ARG A 69 -1.96 -10.72 -7.15
N LEU A 70 -2.59 -9.65 -6.68
CA LEU A 70 -1.93 -8.47 -6.11
C LEU A 70 -2.48 -8.19 -4.71
N GLN A 71 -1.61 -8.09 -3.72
CA GLN A 71 -1.95 -7.62 -2.39
C GLN A 71 -1.34 -6.24 -2.16
N VAL A 72 -2.19 -5.24 -1.97
CA VAL A 72 -1.81 -3.89 -1.55
C VAL A 72 -1.96 -3.80 -0.05
N ILE A 73 -0.83 -3.64 0.65
CA ILE A 73 -0.78 -3.58 2.11
C ILE A 73 -0.55 -2.12 2.48
N VAL A 74 -1.52 -1.55 3.20
CA VAL A 74 -1.50 -0.13 3.58
C VAL A 74 -1.30 -0.01 5.09
N GLY A 75 -0.18 0.55 5.51
CA GLY A 75 -0.01 1.07 6.86
C GLY A 75 -0.77 2.38 6.96
N ASN A 76 -1.86 2.38 7.74
CA ASN A 76 -2.75 3.54 7.89
C ASN A 76 -2.60 4.14 9.29
N ASP A 77 -1.82 5.21 9.38
CA ASP A 77 -1.63 6.02 10.59
C ASP A 77 -2.36 7.38 10.51
N GLY A 78 -3.17 7.56 9.46
CA GLY A 78 -4.01 8.73 9.27
C GLY A 78 -3.28 9.96 8.74
N GLY A 79 -2.12 9.79 8.11
CA GLY A 79 -1.40 10.91 7.51
C GLY A 79 0.09 10.68 7.26
N GLY A 80 0.83 11.78 7.14
CA GLY A 80 2.25 11.78 6.79
C GLY A 80 3.20 11.69 8.00
N THR A 81 3.03 10.72 8.89
CA THR A 81 3.84 10.58 10.12
C THR A 81 5.32 10.29 9.86
N ILE A 82 5.69 9.91 8.63
CA ILE A 82 7.08 9.80 8.22
C ILE A 82 7.88 11.09 8.50
N PHE A 83 7.23 12.23 8.59
CA PHE A 83 7.87 13.53 8.85
C PHE A 83 8.17 13.78 10.32
N ASP A 84 7.71 12.93 11.25
CA ASP A 84 8.03 13.03 12.69
C ASP A 84 9.54 12.97 12.96
N GLY A 85 10.28 12.28 12.10
CA GLY A 85 11.74 12.18 12.19
C GLY A 85 12.51 13.41 11.67
N LEU A 86 11.81 14.43 11.17
CA LEU A 86 12.47 15.64 10.68
C LEU A 86 12.70 16.67 11.79
N GLU A 87 13.78 17.44 11.67
CA GLU A 87 14.12 18.49 12.61
C GLU A 87 12.99 19.52 12.78
N VAL A 88 12.26 19.82 11.73
CA VAL A 88 11.12 20.74 11.74
C VAL A 88 10.00 20.26 12.65
N ALA A 89 9.80 18.95 12.81
CA ALA A 89 8.76 18.39 13.67
C ALA A 89 8.97 18.78 15.17
N ALA A 90 10.22 18.99 15.59
CA ALA A 90 10.54 19.38 16.94
C ALA A 90 10.39 20.89 17.19
N SER A 91 10.27 21.72 16.16
CA SER A 91 10.36 23.18 16.29
C SER A 91 9.14 23.94 15.76
N ALA A 92 8.38 23.35 14.81
CA ALA A 92 7.21 24.00 14.23
C ALA A 92 5.94 23.81 15.07
N PRO A 93 4.98 24.76 15.03
CA PRO A 93 3.67 24.57 15.64
C PRO A 93 2.94 23.36 15.06
N THR A 94 2.21 22.62 15.88
CA THR A 94 1.48 21.41 15.45
C THR A 94 0.51 21.69 14.30
N GLU A 95 -0.18 22.83 14.32
CA GLU A 95 -1.12 23.23 13.26
C GLU A 95 -0.46 23.40 11.88
N ASP A 96 0.79 23.90 11.88
CA ASP A 96 1.56 24.04 10.65
C ASP A 96 2.08 22.70 10.14
N LEU A 97 2.47 21.82 11.06
CA LEU A 97 2.87 20.45 10.75
C LEU A 97 1.68 19.66 10.18
N ASP A 98 0.51 19.72 10.81
CA ASP A 98 -0.69 19.04 10.33
C ASP A 98 -1.07 19.54 8.93
N ARG A 99 -0.99 20.85 8.70
CA ARG A 99 -1.37 21.42 7.41
C ARG A 99 -0.39 21.14 6.28
N ALA A 100 0.92 21.20 6.55
CA ALA A 100 1.94 21.19 5.52
C ALA A 100 2.63 19.83 5.33
N PHE A 101 2.67 19.00 6.37
CA PHE A 101 3.40 17.74 6.37
C PHE A 101 2.50 16.53 6.62
N TYR A 102 1.76 16.52 7.71
CA TYR A 102 0.98 15.34 8.09
C TYR A 102 -0.26 15.17 7.24
N THR A 103 -0.87 16.29 6.80
CA THR A 103 -2.08 16.25 5.95
C THR A 103 -3.07 15.17 6.40
N PRO A 104 -3.61 15.25 7.65
CA PRO A 104 -4.42 14.18 8.22
C PRO A 104 -5.61 13.82 7.33
N GLN A 105 -5.93 12.53 7.26
CA GLN A 105 -7.01 12.02 6.45
C GLN A 105 -7.88 11.02 7.24
N THR A 106 -9.15 10.89 6.84
CA THR A 106 -10.14 9.99 7.43
C THR A 106 -10.90 9.19 6.40
N VAL A 107 -10.24 8.90 5.27
CA VAL A 107 -10.87 8.19 4.16
C VAL A 107 -11.07 6.72 4.50
N GLY A 108 -12.28 6.21 4.28
CA GLY A 108 -12.59 4.78 4.47
C GLY A 108 -12.03 3.93 3.34
N LEU A 109 -10.92 3.25 3.58
CA LEU A 109 -10.24 2.42 2.59
C LEU A 109 -11.09 1.23 2.14
N GLU A 110 -11.89 0.66 3.04
CA GLU A 110 -12.88 -0.38 2.71
C GLU A 110 -13.85 0.06 1.61
N ARG A 111 -14.35 1.30 1.72
CA ARG A 111 -15.30 1.86 0.73
C ARG A 111 -14.63 2.06 -0.62
N LEU A 112 -13.37 2.47 -0.64
CA LEU A 112 -12.60 2.57 -1.87
C LEU A 112 -12.39 1.20 -2.49
N ALA A 113 -11.94 0.20 -1.73
CA ALA A 113 -11.79 -1.16 -2.21
C ALA A 113 -13.10 -1.68 -2.83
N ALA A 114 -14.22 -1.51 -2.13
CA ALA A 114 -15.54 -1.92 -2.62
C ALA A 114 -15.95 -1.21 -3.91
N ALA A 115 -15.69 0.10 -4.03
CA ALA A 115 -16.01 0.89 -5.21
C ALA A 115 -15.26 0.42 -6.47
N TYR A 116 -14.05 -0.10 -6.31
CA TYR A 116 -13.22 -0.64 -7.40
C TYR A 116 -13.34 -2.17 -7.55
N GLY A 117 -14.16 -2.85 -6.73
CA GLY A 117 -14.33 -4.30 -6.79
C GLY A 117 -13.17 -5.12 -6.23
N TRP A 118 -12.34 -4.53 -5.38
CA TRP A 118 -11.24 -5.21 -4.69
C TRP A 118 -11.71 -5.91 -3.42
N ALA A 119 -11.15 -7.08 -3.13
CA ALA A 119 -11.32 -7.69 -1.81
C ALA A 119 -10.63 -6.82 -0.75
N TYR A 120 -11.24 -6.73 0.44
CA TYR A 120 -10.71 -5.92 1.54
C TYR A 120 -10.61 -6.73 2.83
N SER A 121 -9.58 -6.47 3.60
CA SER A 121 -9.44 -6.93 4.97
C SER A 121 -8.69 -5.90 5.82
N GLN A 122 -9.15 -5.70 7.07
CA GLN A 122 -8.43 -4.94 8.06
C GLN A 122 -7.76 -5.90 9.04
N VAL A 123 -6.48 -5.71 9.30
CA VAL A 123 -5.69 -6.56 10.19
C VAL A 123 -5.08 -5.73 11.31
N THR A 124 -5.42 -6.06 12.55
CA THR A 124 -5.00 -5.31 13.73
C THR A 124 -4.01 -6.07 14.60
N THR A 125 -3.66 -7.30 14.21
CA THR A 125 -2.70 -8.13 14.92
C THR A 125 -1.69 -8.76 13.97
N ARG A 126 -0.50 -9.04 14.47
CA ARG A 126 0.53 -9.75 13.71
C ARG A 126 0.02 -11.10 13.19
N SER A 127 -0.70 -11.85 14.01
CA SER A 127 -1.24 -13.15 13.61
C SER A 127 -2.25 -13.04 12.46
N ALA A 128 -3.12 -12.02 12.49
CA ALA A 128 -4.06 -11.76 11.40
C ALA A 128 -3.33 -11.35 10.10
N LEU A 129 -2.26 -10.55 10.22
CA LEU A 129 -1.43 -10.21 9.07
C LEU A 129 -0.74 -11.43 8.49
N ASP A 130 -0.12 -12.26 9.32
CA ASP A 130 0.53 -13.50 8.89
C ASP A 130 -0.48 -14.44 8.19
N GLN A 131 -1.70 -14.53 8.70
CA GLN A 131 -2.77 -15.30 8.07
C GLN A 131 -3.16 -14.71 6.71
N ALA A 132 -3.35 -13.39 6.61
CA ALA A 132 -3.69 -12.73 5.34
C ALA A 132 -2.59 -12.92 4.28
N LEU A 133 -1.32 -12.87 4.68
CA LEU A 133 -0.18 -13.04 3.79
C LEU A 133 0.07 -14.50 3.35
N THR A 134 -0.42 -15.48 4.11
CA THR A 134 -0.26 -16.91 3.80
C THR A 134 -1.49 -17.54 3.17
N SER A 135 -2.63 -16.87 3.18
CA SER A 135 -3.86 -17.32 2.54
C SER A 135 -3.75 -17.28 1.00
N PRO A 136 -4.48 -18.16 0.29
CA PRO A 136 -4.53 -18.12 -1.17
C PRO A 136 -5.04 -16.78 -1.70
N VAL A 137 -4.39 -16.24 -2.72
CA VAL A 137 -4.75 -15.00 -3.39
C VAL A 137 -5.22 -15.31 -4.80
N THR A 138 -6.47 -15.01 -5.10
CA THR A 138 -7.10 -15.28 -6.39
C THR A 138 -7.31 -14.04 -7.26
N GLY A 139 -7.12 -12.85 -6.70
CA GLY A 139 -7.31 -11.56 -7.37
C GLY A 139 -6.74 -10.41 -6.55
N PRO A 140 -7.09 -9.17 -6.90
CA PRO A 140 -6.59 -7.99 -6.21
C PRO A 140 -7.22 -7.86 -4.81
N GLN A 141 -6.38 -7.55 -3.82
CA GLN A 141 -6.76 -7.42 -2.42
C GLN A 141 -6.12 -6.18 -1.80
N LEU A 142 -6.90 -5.48 -1.00
CA LEU A 142 -6.44 -4.40 -0.13
C LEU A 142 -6.41 -4.89 1.32
N ILE A 143 -5.25 -4.84 1.94
CA ILE A 143 -5.04 -5.19 3.35
C ILE A 143 -4.69 -3.90 4.09
N GLU A 144 -5.59 -3.44 4.95
CA GLU A 144 -5.35 -2.29 5.80
C GLU A 144 -4.77 -2.72 7.15
N VAL A 145 -3.68 -2.09 7.53
CA VAL A 145 -3.05 -2.24 8.84
C VAL A 145 -3.15 -0.91 9.57
N PRO A 146 -4.16 -0.73 10.46
CA PRO A 146 -4.25 0.47 11.28
C PRO A 146 -3.03 0.58 12.19
N LEU A 147 -2.43 1.75 12.21
CA LEU A 147 -1.28 2.08 13.05
C LEU A 147 -1.64 3.24 13.98
N GLU A 148 -1.01 3.28 15.13
CA GLU A 148 -1.12 4.41 16.04
C GLU A 148 -0.18 5.53 15.57
N ARG A 149 -0.66 6.76 15.67
CA ARG A 149 0.10 7.98 15.43
C ARG A 149 0.76 8.46 16.72
#